data_26940f026285b56bb269ea408e41f453
#
_entry.id   26940f026285b56bb269ea408e41f453
#
_cell.length_a   1.000
_cell.length_b   1.000
_cell.length_c   1.000
_cell.angle_alpha   90.00
_cell.angle_beta   90.00
_cell.angle_gamma   90.00
#
_symmetry.space_group_name_H-M   'P 1'
#
loop_
_entity.id
_entity.type
_entity.pdbx_description
1 polymer ?
#
loop_
_entity_poly.entity_id
_entity_poly.type
_entity_poly.pdbx_seq_one_letter_code
_entity_poly.pdbx_strand_id
1 'polypeptide(L)'
;MILVSEVGTRDGLQSIDRVMPLEAKKAWIKAEAEAGVREIEVGSFVPSSLLPQLADTAEVVAFAKTIPGLSVVTLVPNSKGAARAVEAGVHGMSIPFSMSETHSLKNVRKDHAAMVDEIGIISKMADAAGIHFAVSLSTAFGCTIEGHVPEDQVVRLGEASVAAGAKELSLSDTTGYADPAQVKRLVRKVQAAVGPGMLTTLHLHNTRGLGLANVLAGLDEGITTFDASLGGIGGCPFAPGASGNIVTEDLVFMLQAMGLETGIDLEKLLKVRDIVAAALPGEQLYGFTPDAGLPLGFLKSSPSLLGEGNHLQGGGGVHSDVELPHHHAKKHGPPPHSENGKE
;
A
#
# COMPACT_ATOMS: atom_id res chain seq x y z
N MET A 1 -1.91 5.61 16.42
CA MET A 1 -2.41 6.14 15.12
C MET A 1 -1.78 5.31 14.01
N ILE A 2 -2.56 4.88 13.03
CA ILE A 2 -2.07 4.19 11.83
C ILE A 2 -1.95 5.22 10.72
N LEU A 3 -0.79 5.26 10.05
CA LEU A 3 -0.58 6.12 8.90
C LEU A 3 -1.08 5.39 7.63
N VAL A 4 -1.96 6.03 6.89
CA VAL A 4 -2.32 5.65 5.53
C VAL A 4 -1.58 6.59 4.60
N SER A 5 -0.61 6.05 3.86
CA SER A 5 0.18 6.78 2.87
C SER A 5 -0.48 6.62 1.50
N GLU A 6 -0.91 7.73 0.90
CA GLU A 6 -1.56 7.71 -0.40
C GLU A 6 -0.53 7.65 -1.52
N VAL A 7 -0.62 6.62 -2.36
CA VAL A 7 0.31 6.43 -3.48
C VAL A 7 -0.36 6.53 -4.86
N GLY A 8 -1.63 6.82 -4.93
CA GLY A 8 -2.41 6.88 -6.18
C GLY A 8 -1.87 7.91 -7.15
N THR A 9 -1.42 9.06 -6.67
CA THR A 9 -0.85 10.13 -7.50
C THR A 9 0.52 9.77 -8.11
N ARG A 10 1.19 8.74 -7.60
CA ARG A 10 2.42 8.18 -8.17
C ARG A 10 2.20 6.78 -8.73
N ASP A 11 2.01 5.79 -7.87
CA ASP A 11 1.91 4.36 -8.26
C ASP A 11 0.66 4.10 -9.09
N GLY A 12 -0.45 4.69 -8.67
CA GLY A 12 -1.69 4.65 -9.42
C GLY A 12 -1.52 5.20 -10.83
N LEU A 13 -1.11 6.46 -10.94
CA LEU A 13 -1.03 7.15 -12.23
C LEU A 13 0.04 6.59 -13.17
N GLN A 14 1.14 6.04 -12.66
CA GLN A 14 2.17 5.44 -13.54
C GLN A 14 1.68 4.23 -14.30
N SER A 15 0.64 3.56 -13.81
CA SER A 15 0.14 2.28 -14.33
C SER A 15 -0.98 2.44 -15.35
N ILE A 16 -1.41 3.68 -15.63
CA ILE A 16 -2.46 3.99 -16.60
C ILE A 16 -1.89 4.71 -17.82
N ASP A 17 -2.52 4.53 -18.97
CA ASP A 17 -2.04 5.14 -20.22
C ASP A 17 -2.32 6.65 -20.29
N ARG A 18 -3.37 7.09 -19.62
CA ARG A 18 -3.82 8.48 -19.65
C ARG A 18 -2.98 9.38 -18.75
N VAL A 19 -2.60 10.53 -19.26
CA VAL A 19 -1.93 11.57 -18.45
C VAL A 19 -3.00 12.43 -17.77
N MET A 20 -3.04 12.42 -16.44
CA MET A 20 -3.93 13.30 -15.67
C MET A 20 -3.43 14.75 -15.78
N PRO A 21 -4.31 15.73 -16.04
CA PRO A 21 -3.92 17.14 -16.06
C PRO A 21 -3.34 17.61 -14.71
N LEU A 22 -2.32 18.46 -14.75
CA LEU A 22 -1.64 18.98 -13.55
C LEU A 22 -2.62 19.60 -12.53
N GLU A 23 -3.59 20.38 -12.99
CA GLU A 23 -4.57 21.00 -12.09
C GLU A 23 -5.50 19.99 -11.42
N ALA A 24 -5.78 18.85 -12.08
CA ALA A 24 -6.54 17.76 -11.48
C ALA A 24 -5.71 17.02 -10.41
N LYS A 25 -4.40 16.79 -10.65
CA LYS A 25 -3.50 16.25 -9.62
C LYS A 25 -3.44 17.13 -8.39
N LYS A 26 -3.31 18.45 -8.59
CA LYS A 26 -3.31 19.43 -7.49
C LYS A 26 -4.64 19.43 -6.72
N ALA A 27 -5.77 19.37 -7.43
CA ALA A 27 -7.09 19.31 -6.81
C ALA A 27 -7.26 18.00 -5.99
N TRP A 28 -6.81 16.87 -6.52
CA TRP A 28 -6.82 15.58 -5.83
C TRP A 28 -6.00 15.65 -4.54
N ILE A 29 -4.71 15.99 -4.62
CA ILE A 29 -3.80 16.09 -3.46
C ILE A 29 -4.36 17.03 -2.39
N LYS A 30 -4.89 18.20 -2.80
CA LYS A 30 -5.50 19.15 -1.88
C LYS A 30 -6.70 18.57 -1.16
N ALA A 31 -7.61 17.92 -1.88
CA ALA A 31 -8.83 17.35 -1.32
C ALA A 31 -8.53 16.20 -0.34
N GLU A 32 -7.53 15.36 -0.63
CA GLU A 32 -7.07 14.32 0.29
C GLU A 32 -6.45 14.90 1.56
N ALA A 33 -5.60 15.90 1.44
CA ALA A 33 -5.03 16.58 2.60
C ALA A 33 -6.11 17.25 3.46
N GLU A 34 -7.15 17.84 2.85
CA GLU A 34 -8.33 18.39 3.53
C GLU A 34 -9.21 17.29 4.16
N ALA A 35 -9.19 16.07 3.60
CA ALA A 35 -9.81 14.90 4.21
C ALA A 35 -8.98 14.31 5.36
N GLY A 36 -7.74 14.78 5.58
CA GLY A 36 -6.90 14.35 6.69
C GLY A 36 -5.76 13.40 6.33
N VAL A 37 -5.56 13.09 5.05
CA VAL A 37 -4.37 12.36 4.58
C VAL A 37 -3.13 13.18 4.91
N ARG A 38 -2.15 12.55 5.57
CA ARG A 38 -0.96 13.26 6.08
C ARG A 38 0.31 12.98 5.29
N GLU A 39 0.31 11.94 4.46
CA GLU A 39 1.42 11.61 3.59
C GLU A 39 0.91 11.20 2.21
N ILE A 40 1.53 11.76 1.18
CA ILE A 40 1.22 11.44 -0.22
C ILE A 40 2.52 11.27 -0.99
N GLU A 41 2.66 10.15 -1.69
CA GLU A 41 3.70 9.96 -2.70
C GLU A 41 3.24 10.63 -4.01
N VAL A 42 3.62 11.89 -4.17
CA VAL A 42 3.03 12.80 -5.17
C VAL A 42 3.54 12.60 -6.60
N GLY A 43 4.59 11.82 -6.78
CA GLY A 43 5.18 11.61 -8.10
C GLY A 43 6.51 10.86 -8.07
N SER A 44 7.19 10.81 -9.20
CA SER A 44 8.47 10.14 -9.36
C SER A 44 9.42 10.93 -10.24
N PHE A 45 10.69 10.92 -9.88
CA PHE A 45 11.76 11.51 -10.70
C PHE A 45 12.38 10.53 -11.72
N VAL A 46 11.58 9.59 -12.21
CA VAL A 46 11.89 8.78 -13.41
C VAL A 46 11.93 9.71 -14.63
N PRO A 47 12.76 9.44 -15.65
CA PRO A 47 12.73 10.22 -16.90
C PRO A 47 11.34 10.26 -17.53
N SER A 48 10.89 11.46 -17.92
CA SER A 48 9.55 11.67 -18.51
C SER A 48 9.33 10.93 -19.84
N SER A 49 10.41 10.58 -20.54
CA SER A 49 10.35 9.71 -21.72
C SER A 49 9.92 8.27 -21.41
N LEU A 50 10.06 7.83 -20.16
CA LEU A 50 9.63 6.50 -19.70
C LEU A 50 8.28 6.55 -19.00
N LEU A 51 8.01 7.63 -18.26
CA LEU A 51 6.76 7.84 -17.51
C LEU A 51 6.22 9.25 -17.78
N PRO A 52 5.57 9.48 -18.93
CA PRO A 52 4.98 10.78 -19.27
C PRO A 52 3.88 11.20 -18.30
N GLN A 53 3.21 10.25 -17.64
CA GLN A 53 2.19 10.49 -16.62
C GLN A 53 2.73 11.29 -15.42
N LEU A 54 4.03 11.20 -15.14
CA LEU A 54 4.70 11.83 -13.99
C LEU A 54 5.72 12.90 -14.41
N ALA A 55 5.62 13.40 -15.63
CA ALA A 55 6.56 14.39 -16.18
C ALA A 55 6.56 15.70 -15.39
N ASP A 56 5.43 16.04 -14.77
CA ASP A 56 5.15 17.25 -13.99
C ASP A 56 5.43 17.12 -12.48
N THR A 57 6.17 16.09 -12.07
CA THR A 57 6.43 15.81 -10.63
C THR A 57 7.00 17.02 -9.89
N ALA A 58 7.88 17.81 -10.49
CA ALA A 58 8.47 18.96 -9.83
C ALA A 58 7.42 20.04 -9.50
N GLU A 59 6.50 20.31 -10.43
CA GLU A 59 5.40 21.25 -10.25
C GLU A 59 4.38 20.75 -9.22
N VAL A 60 4.12 19.43 -9.20
CA VAL A 60 3.25 18.79 -8.21
C VAL A 60 3.87 18.91 -6.81
N VAL A 61 5.17 18.63 -6.67
CA VAL A 61 5.91 18.78 -5.40
C VAL A 61 5.85 20.24 -4.92
N ALA A 62 6.12 21.20 -5.81
CA ALA A 62 6.09 22.62 -5.46
C ALA A 62 4.72 23.04 -4.91
N PHE A 63 3.63 22.54 -5.50
CA PHE A 63 2.28 22.77 -5.01
C PHE A 63 2.01 22.06 -3.69
N ALA A 64 2.27 20.74 -3.61
CA ALA A 64 1.96 19.93 -2.44
C ALA A 64 2.64 20.46 -1.17
N LYS A 65 3.86 20.97 -1.29
CA LYS A 65 4.60 21.61 -0.20
C LYS A 65 3.94 22.88 0.37
N THR A 66 3.02 23.50 -0.36
CA THR A 66 2.26 24.64 0.17
C THR A 66 1.14 24.22 1.12
N ILE A 67 0.83 22.92 1.20
CA ILE A 67 -0.25 22.40 2.05
C ILE A 67 0.30 22.12 3.46
N PRO A 68 -0.20 22.85 4.49
CA PRO A 68 0.31 22.68 5.84
C PRO A 68 0.10 21.27 6.39
N GLY A 69 1.13 20.68 6.97
CA GLY A 69 1.06 19.37 7.64
C GLY A 69 1.03 18.17 6.70
N LEU A 70 1.19 18.36 5.39
CA LEU A 70 1.33 17.28 4.43
C LEU A 70 2.81 16.87 4.30
N SER A 71 3.10 15.59 4.49
CA SER A 71 4.35 14.93 4.12
C SER A 71 4.35 14.64 2.63
N VAL A 72 5.27 15.26 1.88
CA VAL A 72 5.40 15.14 0.42
C VAL A 72 6.54 14.19 0.12
N VAL A 73 6.21 13.00 -0.38
CA VAL A 73 7.16 11.93 -0.71
C VAL A 73 7.22 11.76 -2.23
N THR A 74 8.37 11.32 -2.74
CA THR A 74 8.53 10.97 -4.15
C THR A 74 9.37 9.71 -4.32
N LEU A 75 9.07 8.93 -5.37
CA LEU A 75 9.93 7.82 -5.77
C LEU A 75 11.12 8.34 -6.59
N VAL A 76 12.30 7.79 -6.31
CA VAL A 76 13.52 8.06 -7.07
C VAL A 76 14.09 6.74 -7.63
N PRO A 77 14.38 6.64 -8.92
CA PRO A 77 14.90 5.41 -9.51
C PRO A 77 16.41 5.22 -9.31
N ASN A 78 17.14 6.29 -8.98
CA ASN A 78 18.57 6.33 -8.84
C ASN A 78 19.04 7.68 -8.28
N SER A 79 20.36 7.85 -8.09
CA SER A 79 20.98 9.07 -7.57
C SER A 79 20.71 10.32 -8.42
N LYS A 80 20.49 10.21 -9.74
CA LYS A 80 20.09 11.33 -10.58
C LYS A 80 18.66 11.79 -10.26
N GLY A 81 17.75 10.85 -10.04
CA GLY A 81 16.39 11.13 -9.57
C GLY A 81 16.42 11.74 -8.17
N ALA A 82 17.26 11.20 -7.27
CA ALA A 82 17.43 11.74 -5.93
C ALA A 82 17.95 13.18 -5.92
N ALA A 83 18.91 13.54 -6.80
CA ALA A 83 19.36 14.92 -6.94
C ALA A 83 18.19 15.87 -7.30
N ARG A 84 17.31 15.47 -8.20
CA ARG A 84 16.11 16.25 -8.57
C ARG A 84 15.10 16.34 -7.41
N ALA A 85 14.93 15.27 -6.62
CA ALA A 85 14.10 15.28 -5.44
C ALA A 85 14.64 16.25 -4.37
N VAL A 86 15.95 16.25 -4.15
CA VAL A 86 16.64 17.21 -3.27
C VAL A 86 16.43 18.65 -3.76
N GLU A 87 16.61 18.92 -5.05
CA GLU A 87 16.38 20.24 -5.65
C GLU A 87 14.93 20.70 -5.49
N ALA A 88 13.96 19.79 -5.66
CA ALA A 88 12.54 20.09 -5.44
C ALA A 88 12.21 20.29 -3.95
N GLY A 89 13.08 19.82 -3.03
CA GLY A 89 12.95 19.95 -1.59
C GLY A 89 11.81 19.13 -1.02
N VAL A 90 11.68 17.88 -1.45
CA VAL A 90 10.70 16.91 -0.90
C VAL A 90 10.94 16.66 0.59
N HIS A 91 9.93 16.17 1.31
CA HIS A 91 10.08 15.80 2.72
C HIS A 91 10.67 14.39 2.86
N GLY A 92 10.30 13.50 1.93
CA GLY A 92 10.80 12.13 1.87
C GLY A 92 11.03 11.66 0.43
N MET A 93 11.90 10.66 0.28
CA MET A 93 12.07 9.94 -0.98
C MET A 93 12.23 8.45 -0.74
N SER A 94 11.71 7.66 -1.66
CA SER A 94 11.81 6.20 -1.65
C SER A 94 12.55 5.69 -2.89
N ILE A 95 13.30 4.59 -2.74
CA ILE A 95 13.89 3.86 -3.86
C ILE A 95 13.33 2.44 -3.90
N PRO A 96 12.83 1.94 -5.05
CA PRO A 96 12.43 0.55 -5.20
C PRO A 96 13.67 -0.33 -5.35
N PHE A 97 13.80 -1.33 -4.49
CA PHE A 97 14.84 -2.34 -4.53
C PHE A 97 14.21 -3.72 -4.69
N SER A 98 14.31 -4.33 -5.86
CA SER A 98 13.73 -5.64 -6.14
C SER A 98 14.46 -6.76 -5.43
N MET A 99 13.71 -7.61 -4.73
CA MET A 99 14.24 -8.81 -4.09
C MET A 99 14.51 -9.94 -5.10
N SER A 100 13.87 -9.90 -6.27
CA SER A 100 14.22 -10.74 -7.44
C SER A 100 15.29 -10.04 -8.28
N GLU A 101 16.44 -10.68 -8.45
CA GLU A 101 17.55 -10.08 -9.21
C GLU A 101 17.23 -9.91 -10.70
N THR A 102 16.54 -10.89 -11.29
CA THR A 102 16.09 -10.79 -12.69
C THR A 102 15.13 -9.61 -12.87
N HIS A 103 14.23 -9.37 -11.89
CA HIS A 103 13.35 -8.22 -11.93
C HIS A 103 14.14 -6.91 -11.77
N SER A 104 15.12 -6.86 -10.87
CA SER A 104 16.01 -5.69 -10.70
C SER A 104 16.73 -5.32 -11.99
N LEU A 105 17.34 -6.31 -12.65
CA LEU A 105 18.03 -6.12 -13.92
C LEU A 105 17.11 -5.62 -15.04
N LYS A 106 15.86 -6.11 -15.09
CA LYS A 106 14.86 -5.65 -16.09
C LYS A 106 14.31 -4.27 -15.77
N ASN A 107 14.05 -3.96 -14.51
CA ASN A 107 13.40 -2.72 -14.09
C ASN A 107 14.38 -1.53 -14.05
N VAL A 108 15.51 -1.70 -13.37
CA VAL A 108 16.47 -0.61 -13.12
C VAL A 108 17.85 -0.86 -13.73
N ARG A 109 18.05 -2.00 -14.41
CA ARG A 109 19.31 -2.41 -15.07
C ARG A 109 20.50 -2.51 -14.10
N LYS A 110 20.23 -2.87 -12.86
CA LYS A 110 21.23 -3.06 -11.80
C LYS A 110 21.01 -4.38 -11.09
N ASP A 111 22.09 -5.09 -10.77
CA ASP A 111 22.07 -6.22 -9.87
C ASP A 111 21.93 -5.75 -8.40
N HIS A 112 21.84 -6.70 -7.47
CA HIS A 112 21.67 -6.38 -6.06
C HIS A 112 22.84 -5.59 -5.48
N ALA A 113 24.08 -5.90 -5.87
CA ALA A 113 25.25 -5.20 -5.37
C ALA A 113 25.28 -3.73 -5.81
N ALA A 114 25.04 -3.49 -7.11
CA ALA A 114 24.97 -2.14 -7.64
C ALA A 114 23.77 -1.32 -7.05
N MET A 115 22.69 -2.00 -6.67
CA MET A 115 21.57 -1.33 -5.98
C MET A 115 21.93 -0.94 -4.55
N VAL A 116 22.66 -1.78 -3.80
CA VAL A 116 23.14 -1.44 -2.46
C VAL A 116 24.11 -0.24 -2.52
N ASP A 117 25.01 -0.20 -3.50
CA ASP A 117 25.89 0.95 -3.71
C ASP A 117 25.08 2.23 -4.00
N GLU A 118 24.04 2.14 -4.85
CA GLU A 118 23.16 3.25 -5.17
C GLU A 118 22.41 3.75 -3.93
N ILE A 119 21.88 2.86 -3.09
CA ILE A 119 21.26 3.18 -1.81
C ILE A 119 22.24 3.99 -0.94
N GLY A 120 23.49 3.56 -0.85
CA GLY A 120 24.54 4.26 -0.09
C GLY A 120 24.83 5.67 -0.61
N ILE A 121 24.77 5.89 -1.93
CA ILE A 121 24.94 7.21 -2.54
C ILE A 121 23.72 8.10 -2.20
N ILE A 122 22.51 7.58 -2.39
CA ILE A 122 21.26 8.33 -2.16
C ILE A 122 21.10 8.67 -0.67
N SER A 123 21.43 7.73 0.23
CA SER A 123 21.39 7.97 1.67
C SER A 123 22.23 9.18 2.09
N LYS A 124 23.48 9.29 1.58
CA LYS A 124 24.33 10.45 1.85
C LYS A 124 23.76 11.76 1.32
N MET A 125 23.10 11.73 0.16
CA MET A 125 22.44 12.90 -0.41
C MET A 125 21.23 13.31 0.45
N ALA A 126 20.43 12.35 0.89
CA ALA A 126 19.29 12.56 1.76
C ALA A 126 19.70 13.15 3.11
N ASP A 127 20.70 12.55 3.76
CA ASP A 127 21.24 13.03 5.03
C ASP A 127 21.76 14.47 4.92
N ALA A 128 22.49 14.80 3.86
CA ALA A 128 23.00 16.15 3.62
C ALA A 128 21.89 17.19 3.41
N ALA A 129 20.74 16.77 2.87
CA ALA A 129 19.59 17.63 2.61
C ALA A 129 18.55 17.61 3.75
N GLY A 130 18.70 16.77 4.76
CA GLY A 130 17.72 16.56 5.83
C GLY A 130 16.40 15.93 5.36
N ILE A 131 16.45 15.10 4.30
CA ILE A 131 15.31 14.43 3.70
C ILE A 131 15.22 13.00 4.23
N HIS A 132 14.02 12.54 4.58
CA HIS A 132 13.79 11.15 4.96
C HIS A 132 14.00 10.22 3.77
N PHE A 133 14.70 9.09 3.98
CA PHE A 133 15.03 8.15 2.92
C PHE A 133 14.60 6.73 3.27
N ALA A 134 13.66 6.20 2.50
CA ALA A 134 13.13 4.85 2.62
C ALA A 134 13.58 3.95 1.46
N VAL A 135 13.71 2.65 1.73
CA VAL A 135 13.96 1.61 0.72
C VAL A 135 12.77 0.66 0.68
N SER A 136 12.12 0.61 -0.48
CA SER A 136 10.99 -0.29 -0.72
C SER A 136 11.49 -1.62 -1.29
N LEU A 137 11.43 -2.67 -0.47
CA LEU A 137 11.84 -4.03 -0.84
C LEU A 137 10.76 -4.66 -1.75
N SER A 138 10.85 -4.36 -3.05
CA SER A 138 9.87 -4.79 -4.05
C SER A 138 9.98 -6.28 -4.33
N THR A 139 8.89 -6.91 -4.79
CA THR A 139 8.78 -8.35 -5.03
C THR A 139 9.11 -9.23 -3.81
N ALA A 140 8.98 -8.69 -2.60
CA ALA A 140 9.37 -9.37 -1.36
C ALA A 140 8.57 -10.67 -1.12
N PHE A 141 7.36 -10.77 -1.64
CA PHE A 141 6.46 -11.90 -1.45
C PHE A 141 6.39 -12.85 -2.66
N GLY A 142 7.07 -12.49 -3.73
CA GLY A 142 7.10 -13.26 -4.96
C GLY A 142 7.26 -12.37 -6.20
N CYS A 143 7.68 -12.99 -7.30
CA CYS A 143 8.01 -12.32 -8.56
C CYS A 143 7.35 -13.01 -9.74
N THR A 144 6.78 -12.23 -10.69
CA THR A 144 6.19 -12.80 -11.91
C THR A 144 7.20 -13.41 -12.87
N ILE A 145 8.49 -13.17 -12.66
CA ILE A 145 9.58 -13.67 -13.51
C ILE A 145 10.24 -14.90 -12.87
N GLU A 146 10.63 -14.82 -11.60
CA GLU A 146 11.33 -15.89 -10.88
C GLU A 146 10.37 -16.79 -10.08
N GLY A 147 9.13 -16.37 -9.88
CA GLY A 147 8.17 -17.06 -9.03
C GLY A 147 8.48 -16.84 -7.55
N HIS A 148 9.05 -17.85 -6.91
CA HIS A 148 9.39 -17.78 -5.49
C HIS A 148 10.61 -16.88 -5.24
N VAL A 149 10.50 -15.99 -4.27
CA VAL A 149 11.61 -15.19 -3.74
C VAL A 149 11.95 -15.71 -2.34
N PRO A 150 13.17 -16.19 -2.08
CA PRO A 150 13.55 -16.72 -0.77
C PRO A 150 13.47 -15.65 0.33
N GLU A 151 12.77 -15.93 1.43
CA GLU A 151 12.64 -14.98 2.55
C GLU A 151 14.00 -14.56 3.13
N ASP A 152 14.97 -15.49 3.19
CA ASP A 152 16.31 -15.19 3.70
C ASP A 152 17.07 -14.23 2.77
N GLN A 153 16.73 -14.20 1.47
CA GLN A 153 17.26 -13.18 0.54
C GLN A 153 16.68 -11.81 0.86
N VAL A 154 15.37 -11.73 1.14
CA VAL A 154 14.71 -10.47 1.54
C VAL A 154 15.34 -9.93 2.82
N VAL A 155 15.55 -10.78 3.82
CA VAL A 155 16.20 -10.41 5.08
C VAL A 155 17.61 -9.86 4.81
N ARG A 156 18.45 -10.61 4.12
CA ARG A 156 19.86 -10.22 3.82
C ARG A 156 19.94 -8.89 3.06
N LEU A 157 19.05 -8.67 2.08
CA LEU A 157 19.04 -7.42 1.30
C LEU A 157 18.46 -6.26 2.11
N GLY A 158 17.52 -6.52 3.03
CA GLY A 158 17.06 -5.54 4.00
C GLY A 158 18.17 -5.07 4.93
N GLU A 159 18.95 -6.01 5.51
CA GLU A 159 20.13 -5.68 6.33
C GLU A 159 21.17 -4.87 5.54
N ALA A 160 21.43 -5.26 4.29
CA ALA A 160 22.34 -4.52 3.42
C ALA A 160 21.86 -3.10 3.13
N SER A 161 20.53 -2.90 2.96
CA SER A 161 19.94 -1.57 2.76
C SER A 161 20.11 -0.68 4.00
N VAL A 162 19.88 -1.22 5.19
CA VAL A 162 20.10 -0.49 6.45
C VAL A 162 21.59 -0.16 6.64
N ALA A 163 22.48 -1.11 6.40
CA ALA A 163 23.92 -0.87 6.45
C ALA A 163 24.40 0.19 5.44
N ALA A 164 23.75 0.30 4.28
CA ALA A 164 23.99 1.34 3.29
C ALA A 164 23.37 2.71 3.67
N GLY A 165 22.57 2.78 4.75
CA GLY A 165 22.08 4.02 5.34
C GLY A 165 20.60 4.31 5.15
N ALA A 166 19.79 3.33 4.72
CA ALA A 166 18.33 3.46 4.74
C ALA A 166 17.84 3.82 6.14
N LYS A 167 16.89 4.73 6.23
CA LYS A 167 16.27 5.15 7.50
C LYS A 167 14.98 4.39 7.78
N GLU A 168 14.40 3.82 6.75
CA GLU A 168 13.17 3.05 6.80
C GLU A 168 13.17 1.99 5.69
N LEU A 169 12.56 0.85 5.98
CA LEU A 169 12.25 -0.18 5.00
C LEU A 169 10.72 -0.34 4.87
N SER A 170 10.28 -0.63 3.67
CA SER A 170 8.95 -1.19 3.41
C SER A 170 9.05 -2.54 2.72
N LEU A 171 8.10 -3.44 3.00
CA LEU A 171 7.92 -4.68 2.23
C LEU A 171 6.80 -4.48 1.21
N SER A 172 7.09 -4.75 -0.07
CA SER A 172 6.13 -4.52 -1.14
C SER A 172 5.70 -5.83 -1.82
N ASP A 173 4.38 -6.06 -1.82
CA ASP A 173 3.72 -7.12 -2.57
C ASP A 173 3.43 -6.67 -4.01
N THR A 174 4.48 -6.37 -4.75
CA THR A 174 4.44 -5.83 -6.12
C THR A 174 3.57 -6.65 -7.07
N THR A 175 3.40 -7.94 -6.79
CA THR A 175 2.73 -8.89 -7.68
C THR A 175 1.40 -9.40 -7.15
N GLY A 176 1.03 -9.00 -5.93
CA GLY A 176 -0.16 -9.49 -5.24
C GLY A 176 -0.08 -10.99 -4.94
N TYR A 177 1.10 -11.50 -4.59
CA TYR A 177 1.33 -12.93 -4.28
C TYR A 177 1.26 -13.21 -2.78
N ALA A 178 1.33 -12.18 -1.94
CA ALA A 178 1.34 -12.31 -0.49
C ALA A 178 0.06 -12.98 0.04
N ASP A 179 0.24 -13.82 1.04
CA ASP A 179 -0.82 -14.30 1.92
C ASP A 179 -0.56 -13.87 3.37
N PRO A 180 -1.59 -13.85 4.25
CA PRO A 180 -1.44 -13.38 5.62
C PRO A 180 -0.39 -14.13 6.45
N ALA A 181 -0.22 -15.43 6.22
CA ALA A 181 0.77 -16.21 6.95
C ALA A 181 2.20 -15.87 6.51
N GLN A 182 2.41 -15.64 5.20
CA GLN A 182 3.67 -15.17 4.66
C GLN A 182 4.01 -13.77 5.15
N VAL A 183 3.03 -12.84 5.16
CA VAL A 183 3.22 -11.48 5.69
C VAL A 183 3.72 -11.52 7.12
N LYS A 184 3.02 -12.22 8.03
CA LYS A 184 3.44 -12.34 9.43
C LYS A 184 4.85 -12.90 9.57
N ARG A 185 5.15 -13.96 8.86
CA ARG A 185 6.45 -14.65 8.94
C ARG A 185 7.59 -13.77 8.43
N LEU A 186 7.39 -13.10 7.28
CA LEU A 186 8.43 -12.27 6.67
C LEU A 186 8.67 -10.98 7.46
N VAL A 187 7.59 -10.31 7.93
CA VAL A 187 7.70 -9.12 8.79
C VAL A 187 8.53 -9.44 10.03
N ARG A 188 8.22 -10.53 10.76
CA ARG A 188 9.00 -10.96 11.94
C ARG A 188 10.47 -11.19 11.63
N LYS A 189 10.76 -11.90 10.53
CA LYS A 189 12.15 -12.19 10.13
C LYS A 189 12.93 -10.92 9.84
N VAL A 190 12.35 -10.00 9.06
CA VAL A 190 13.01 -8.75 8.71
C VAL A 190 13.20 -7.88 9.95
N GLN A 191 12.15 -7.66 10.76
CA GLN A 191 12.26 -6.88 12.00
C GLN A 191 13.32 -7.42 12.96
N ALA A 192 13.41 -8.75 13.09
CA ALA A 192 14.44 -9.39 13.94
C ALA A 192 15.87 -9.11 13.44
N ALA A 193 16.07 -8.99 12.13
CA ALA A 193 17.38 -8.74 11.53
C ALA A 193 17.77 -7.27 11.53
N VAL A 194 16.84 -6.37 11.15
CA VAL A 194 17.16 -4.94 10.97
C VAL A 194 16.95 -4.10 12.24
N GLY A 195 16.32 -4.65 13.24
CA GLY A 195 16.03 -3.97 14.50
C GLY A 195 14.68 -3.24 14.53
N PRO A 196 14.26 -2.82 15.75
CA PRO A 196 12.96 -2.21 15.95
C PRO A 196 12.86 -0.84 15.24
N GLY A 197 11.69 -0.58 14.63
CA GLY A 197 11.38 0.70 14.00
C GLY A 197 11.99 0.91 12.61
N MET A 198 12.76 -0.05 12.08
CA MET A 198 13.30 0.04 10.72
C MET A 198 12.31 -0.42 9.65
N LEU A 199 11.48 -1.42 9.93
CA LEU A 199 10.42 -1.88 9.05
C LEU A 199 9.07 -1.41 9.63
N THR A 200 8.49 -0.37 9.08
CA THR A 200 7.25 0.25 9.54
C THR A 200 6.13 0.18 8.53
N THR A 201 6.45 -0.03 7.25
CA THR A 201 5.55 0.15 6.12
C THR A 201 5.32 -1.14 5.33
N LEU A 202 4.07 -1.37 4.94
CA LEU A 202 3.69 -2.37 3.94
C LEU A 202 3.01 -1.71 2.75
N HIS A 203 3.50 -2.04 1.55
CA HIS A 203 2.87 -1.72 0.27
C HIS A 203 2.24 -3.01 -0.30
N LEU A 204 0.92 -3.06 -0.33
CA LEU A 204 0.18 -4.28 -0.62
C LEU A 204 -0.70 -4.14 -1.85
N HIS A 205 -0.66 -5.15 -2.72
CA HIS A 205 -1.55 -5.23 -3.88
C HIS A 205 -2.74 -6.15 -3.61
N ASN A 206 -3.91 -5.75 -4.11
CA ASN A 206 -5.17 -6.47 -3.96
C ASN A 206 -5.51 -7.37 -5.16
N THR A 207 -4.52 -7.69 -6.01
CA THR A 207 -4.68 -8.43 -7.26
C THR A 207 -5.46 -9.75 -7.11
N ARG A 208 -5.39 -10.40 -5.94
CA ARG A 208 -6.11 -11.65 -5.60
C ARG A 208 -7.09 -11.49 -4.45
N GLY A 209 -7.46 -10.25 -4.11
CA GLY A 209 -8.43 -9.97 -3.05
C GLY A 209 -7.92 -10.20 -1.62
N LEU A 210 -6.61 -10.35 -1.42
CA LEU A 210 -6.02 -10.58 -0.09
C LEU A 210 -5.44 -9.31 0.55
N GLY A 211 -5.51 -8.17 -0.12
CA GLY A 211 -4.85 -6.93 0.33
C GLY A 211 -5.21 -6.55 1.76
N LEU A 212 -6.50 -6.42 2.11
CA LEU A 212 -6.92 -6.06 3.47
C LEU A 212 -6.65 -7.17 4.50
N ALA A 213 -6.70 -8.44 4.11
CA ALA A 213 -6.30 -9.54 5.00
C ALA A 213 -4.79 -9.47 5.33
N ASN A 214 -3.97 -9.08 4.35
CA ASN A 214 -2.54 -8.85 4.54
C ASN A 214 -2.27 -7.61 5.40
N VAL A 215 -3.09 -6.56 5.33
CA VAL A 215 -3.04 -5.42 6.26
C VAL A 215 -3.24 -5.89 7.70
N LEU A 216 -4.28 -6.70 7.97
CA LEU A 216 -4.53 -7.25 9.31
C LEU A 216 -3.33 -8.06 9.81
N ALA A 217 -2.73 -8.88 8.93
CA ALA A 217 -1.53 -9.63 9.26
C ALA A 217 -0.34 -8.73 9.61
N GLY A 218 -0.18 -7.61 8.91
CA GLY A 218 0.85 -6.60 9.20
C GLY A 218 0.60 -5.88 10.53
N LEU A 219 -0.64 -5.50 10.82
CA LEU A 219 -1.03 -4.88 12.10
C LEU A 219 -0.71 -5.79 13.29
N ASP A 220 -0.98 -7.09 13.18
CA ASP A 220 -0.65 -8.10 14.22
C ASP A 220 0.87 -8.17 14.49
N GLU A 221 1.71 -7.80 13.53
CA GLU A 221 3.17 -7.78 13.65
C GLU A 221 3.72 -6.36 13.93
N GLY A 222 2.85 -5.41 14.25
CA GLY A 222 3.26 -4.07 14.67
C GLY A 222 3.58 -3.10 13.53
N ILE A 223 3.20 -3.39 12.31
CA ILE A 223 3.28 -2.43 11.19
C ILE A 223 2.30 -1.29 11.45
N THR A 224 2.73 -0.07 11.21
CA THR A 224 1.97 1.16 11.51
C THR A 224 1.68 2.02 10.28
N THR A 225 2.28 1.72 9.14
CA THR A 225 2.09 2.47 7.89
C THR A 225 1.66 1.53 6.76
N PHE A 226 0.65 1.92 6.02
CA PHE A 226 0.16 1.16 4.87
C PHE A 226 -0.02 2.08 3.67
N ASP A 227 0.62 1.72 2.56
CA ASP A 227 0.41 2.37 1.28
C ASP A 227 -0.93 1.92 0.70
N ALA A 228 -1.69 2.87 0.18
CA ALA A 228 -2.97 2.61 -0.47
C ALA A 228 -3.19 3.61 -1.62
N SER A 229 -4.09 3.31 -2.52
CA SER A 229 -4.44 4.20 -3.64
C SER A 229 -5.93 4.48 -3.65
N LEU A 230 -6.29 5.75 -3.76
CA LEU A 230 -7.68 6.17 -3.91
C LEU A 230 -8.31 5.45 -5.12
N GLY A 231 -9.45 4.80 -4.88
CA GLY A 231 -10.11 4.01 -5.91
C GLY A 231 -9.33 2.79 -6.37
N GLY A 232 -8.24 2.39 -5.68
CA GLY A 232 -7.40 1.25 -6.06
C GLY A 232 -6.74 1.41 -7.43
N ILE A 233 -6.53 2.65 -7.90
CA ILE A 233 -5.84 2.93 -9.16
C ILE A 233 -4.43 2.37 -9.09
N GLY A 234 -3.95 1.85 -10.22
CA GLY A 234 -2.64 1.21 -10.29
C GLY A 234 -2.76 -0.28 -10.55
N GLY A 235 -3.65 -0.63 -11.49
CA GLY A 235 -3.88 -2.01 -11.91
C GLY A 235 -2.57 -2.72 -12.26
N CYS A 236 -2.46 -3.97 -11.85
CA CYS A 236 -1.32 -4.78 -12.22
C CYS A 236 -1.42 -5.12 -13.71
N PRO A 237 -0.46 -4.73 -14.57
CA PRO A 237 -0.49 -5.05 -15.99
C PRO A 237 -0.50 -6.57 -16.27
N PHE A 238 -0.15 -7.37 -15.24
CA PHE A 238 -0.15 -8.84 -15.31
C PHE A 238 -1.47 -9.48 -14.84
N ALA A 239 -2.46 -8.68 -14.42
CA ALA A 239 -3.78 -9.16 -14.00
C ALA A 239 -4.87 -8.18 -14.44
N PRO A 240 -5.24 -8.18 -15.75
CA PRO A 240 -6.28 -7.31 -16.28
C PRO A 240 -7.60 -7.47 -15.50
N GLY A 241 -8.20 -6.35 -15.06
CA GLY A 241 -9.45 -6.34 -14.32
C GLY A 241 -9.34 -6.53 -12.80
N ALA A 242 -8.11 -6.67 -12.26
CA ALA A 242 -7.88 -6.62 -10.81
C ALA A 242 -7.43 -5.22 -10.41
N SER A 243 -7.88 -4.74 -9.21
CA SER A 243 -7.25 -3.57 -8.58
C SER A 243 -5.78 -3.87 -8.33
N GLY A 244 -4.89 -2.91 -8.54
CA GLY A 244 -3.48 -3.04 -8.18
C GLY A 244 -3.29 -2.84 -6.69
N ASN A 245 -3.21 -1.58 -6.28
CA ASN A 245 -3.11 -1.20 -4.88
C ASN A 245 -4.37 -1.57 -4.07
N ILE A 246 -4.22 -1.72 -2.77
CA ILE A 246 -5.39 -1.71 -1.87
C ILE A 246 -6.08 -0.34 -1.97
N VAL A 247 -7.40 -0.36 -1.84
CA VAL A 247 -8.23 0.84 -1.96
C VAL A 247 -8.15 1.65 -0.68
N THR A 248 -7.76 2.93 -0.78
CA THR A 248 -7.59 3.82 0.40
C THR A 248 -8.88 3.92 1.21
N GLU A 249 -10.03 4.06 0.55
CA GLU A 249 -11.34 4.20 1.21
C GLU A 249 -11.73 2.92 1.98
N ASP A 250 -11.47 1.75 1.41
CA ASP A 250 -11.76 0.46 2.06
C ASP A 250 -10.81 0.22 3.24
N LEU A 251 -9.52 0.58 3.08
CA LEU A 251 -8.54 0.51 4.15
C LEU A 251 -8.94 1.41 5.32
N VAL A 252 -9.25 2.68 5.05
CA VAL A 252 -9.65 3.65 6.09
C VAL A 252 -10.93 3.19 6.79
N PHE A 253 -11.93 2.70 6.04
CA PHE A 253 -13.14 2.13 6.61
C PHE A 253 -12.83 0.97 7.56
N MET A 254 -12.02 0.00 7.12
CA MET A 254 -11.65 -1.15 7.94
C MET A 254 -10.94 -0.73 9.23
N LEU A 255 -9.93 0.15 9.13
CA LEU A 255 -9.17 0.61 10.29
C LEU A 255 -10.07 1.33 11.31
N GLN A 256 -10.93 2.24 10.84
CA GLN A 256 -11.85 2.97 11.71
C GLN A 256 -12.93 2.05 12.31
N ALA A 257 -13.45 1.08 11.56
CA ALA A 257 -14.39 0.08 12.08
C ALA A 257 -13.76 -0.78 13.21
N MET A 258 -12.44 -0.98 13.17
CA MET A 258 -11.67 -1.65 14.23
C MET A 258 -11.32 -0.73 15.41
N GLY A 259 -11.73 0.55 15.38
CA GLY A 259 -11.40 1.52 16.42
C GLY A 259 -9.96 2.06 16.34
N LEU A 260 -9.28 1.89 15.20
CA LEU A 260 -7.94 2.41 14.97
C LEU A 260 -8.01 3.83 14.39
N GLU A 261 -7.25 4.74 14.98
CA GLU A 261 -7.20 6.13 14.52
C GLU A 261 -6.31 6.27 13.28
N THR A 262 -6.87 6.87 12.22
CA THR A 262 -6.15 7.23 10.99
C THR A 262 -5.99 8.74 10.82
N GLY A 263 -6.80 9.53 11.52
CA GLY A 263 -6.89 10.99 11.34
C GLY A 263 -7.62 11.42 10.07
N ILE A 264 -8.19 10.48 9.30
CA ILE A 264 -8.85 10.73 8.02
C ILE A 264 -10.35 10.83 8.19
N ASP A 265 -10.95 11.88 7.65
CA ASP A 265 -12.40 12.05 7.50
C ASP A 265 -12.88 11.25 6.27
N LEU A 266 -13.46 10.08 6.54
CA LEU A 266 -13.86 9.15 5.48
C LEU A 266 -14.97 9.71 4.56
N GLU A 267 -15.89 10.53 5.10
CA GLU A 267 -16.91 11.17 4.25
C GLU A 267 -16.33 12.17 3.26
N LYS A 268 -15.29 12.91 3.66
CA LYS A 268 -14.57 13.79 2.75
C LYS A 268 -13.75 13.00 1.75
N LEU A 269 -13.06 11.95 2.21
CA LEU A 269 -12.26 11.08 1.35
C LEU A 269 -13.10 10.46 0.23
N LEU A 270 -14.29 9.96 0.54
CA LEU A 270 -15.20 9.39 -0.46
C LEU A 270 -15.57 10.39 -1.57
N LYS A 271 -15.62 11.70 -1.28
CA LYS A 271 -15.92 12.75 -2.28
C LYS A 271 -14.73 13.06 -3.19
N VAL A 272 -13.51 12.73 -2.78
CA VAL A 272 -12.31 12.94 -3.62
C VAL A 272 -12.37 12.13 -4.91
N ARG A 273 -13.05 10.98 -4.88
CA ARG A 273 -13.27 10.12 -6.05
C ARG A 273 -13.86 10.86 -7.25
N ASP A 274 -14.75 11.82 -7.01
CA ASP A 274 -15.39 12.60 -8.09
C ASP A 274 -14.36 13.40 -8.88
N ILE A 275 -13.31 13.90 -8.23
CA ILE A 275 -12.21 14.63 -8.89
C ILE A 275 -11.45 13.69 -9.81
N VAL A 276 -11.13 12.49 -9.32
CA VAL A 276 -10.36 11.50 -10.07
C VAL A 276 -11.18 10.96 -11.24
N ALA A 277 -12.45 10.61 -11.01
CA ALA A 277 -13.36 10.12 -12.04
C ALA A 277 -13.58 11.15 -13.17
N ALA A 278 -13.70 12.43 -12.82
CA ALA A 278 -13.83 13.50 -13.80
C ALA A 278 -12.55 13.72 -14.62
N ALA A 279 -11.37 13.57 -14.00
CA ALA A 279 -10.09 13.76 -14.64
C ALA A 279 -9.63 12.56 -15.49
N LEU A 280 -10.10 11.36 -15.14
CA LEU A 280 -9.76 10.08 -15.79
C LEU A 280 -11.04 9.38 -16.29
N PRO A 281 -11.78 9.96 -17.24
CA PRO A 281 -13.04 9.37 -17.71
C PRO A 281 -12.77 8.01 -18.36
N GLY A 282 -13.52 6.99 -17.89
CA GLY A 282 -13.40 5.61 -18.34
C GLY A 282 -12.35 4.77 -17.62
N GLU A 283 -11.56 5.36 -16.71
CA GLU A 283 -10.72 4.59 -15.80
C GLU A 283 -11.58 3.99 -14.69
N GLN A 284 -11.35 2.72 -14.38
CA GLN A 284 -12.12 2.05 -13.35
C GLN A 284 -11.61 2.41 -11.96
N LEU A 285 -12.51 2.91 -11.11
CA LEU A 285 -12.25 3.10 -9.68
C LEU A 285 -12.90 1.95 -8.91
N TYR A 286 -12.09 1.23 -8.15
CA TYR A 286 -12.51 0.11 -7.31
C TYR A 286 -12.91 0.60 -5.91
N GLY A 287 -13.52 -0.25 -5.12
CA GLY A 287 -13.82 -0.03 -3.70
C GLY A 287 -15.19 -0.54 -3.31
N PHE A 288 -15.24 -1.33 -2.25
CA PHE A 288 -16.51 -1.84 -1.69
C PHE A 288 -17.22 -0.78 -0.85
N THR A 289 -16.46 0.02 -0.10
CA THR A 289 -17.00 1.09 0.76
C THR A 289 -17.68 2.19 -0.04
N PRO A 290 -17.10 2.70 -1.13
CA PRO A 290 -17.79 3.66 -2.00
C PRO A 290 -19.07 3.11 -2.63
N ASP A 291 -19.07 1.84 -3.04
CA ASP A 291 -20.21 1.20 -3.72
C ASP A 291 -21.36 0.89 -2.76
N ALA A 292 -21.04 0.42 -1.54
CA ALA A 292 -22.04 0.06 -0.52
C ALA A 292 -22.52 1.25 0.31
N GLY A 293 -21.73 2.32 0.41
CA GLY A 293 -21.92 3.41 1.36
C GLY A 293 -21.55 3.03 2.79
N LEU A 294 -21.53 4.03 3.68
CA LEU A 294 -21.22 3.82 5.09
C LEU A 294 -22.40 3.23 5.85
N PRO A 295 -22.17 2.31 6.80
CA PRO A 295 -23.22 1.78 7.67
C PRO A 295 -23.89 2.91 8.47
N LEU A 296 -25.21 2.77 8.69
CA LEU A 296 -25.97 3.76 9.46
C LEU A 296 -25.37 3.94 10.87
N GLY A 297 -24.96 5.15 11.19
CA GLY A 297 -24.38 5.51 12.49
C GLY A 297 -22.88 5.26 12.60
N PHE A 298 -22.21 4.81 11.54
CA PHE A 298 -20.76 4.55 11.54
C PHE A 298 -19.93 5.73 12.08
N LEU A 299 -20.24 6.95 11.66
CA LEU A 299 -19.50 8.16 12.05
C LEU A 299 -19.85 8.69 13.46
N LYS A 300 -20.88 8.13 14.12
CA LYS A 300 -21.26 8.50 15.49
C LYS A 300 -20.48 7.71 16.54
N SER A 301 -19.76 6.68 16.17
CA SER A 301 -18.92 5.84 17.03
C SER A 301 -17.46 6.29 17.02
N SER A 302 -17.18 7.61 17.11
CA SER A 302 -15.83 8.08 17.42
C SER A 302 -15.37 7.49 18.77
N PRO A 303 -14.10 7.09 18.90
CA PRO A 303 -13.57 6.42 20.12
C PRO A 303 -13.75 7.19 21.44
N SER A 304 -14.07 8.49 21.38
CA SER A 304 -14.39 9.30 22.55
C SER A 304 -15.66 8.86 23.31
N LEU A 305 -16.46 7.94 22.78
CA LEU A 305 -17.66 7.40 23.40
C LEU A 305 -17.49 5.95 23.92
N LEU A 306 -16.36 5.31 23.70
CA LEU A 306 -15.95 4.08 24.38
C LEU A 306 -15.07 4.41 25.58
N GLY A 307 -15.40 5.53 26.27
CA GLY A 307 -14.89 5.85 27.57
C GLY A 307 -15.27 4.76 28.56
N GLU A 308 -14.24 4.29 29.26
CA GLU A 308 -14.26 3.49 30.48
C GLU A 308 -14.67 2.02 30.33
N GLY A 309 -13.65 1.27 30.18
CA GLY A 309 -13.31 0.01 30.73
C GLY A 309 -14.37 -0.88 31.33
N ASN A 310 -14.49 -2.05 30.81
CA ASN A 310 -14.64 -3.19 31.69
C ASN A 310 -13.38 -4.06 31.58
N HIS A 311 -12.49 -3.86 32.53
CA HIS A 311 -11.54 -4.90 32.93
C HIS A 311 -12.35 -6.15 33.29
N LEU A 312 -12.32 -7.14 32.41
CA LEU A 312 -12.74 -8.49 32.78
C LEU A 312 -11.70 -9.04 33.73
N GLN A 313 -11.94 -8.80 35.05
CA GLN A 313 -11.36 -9.61 36.11
C GLN A 313 -11.93 -11.03 35.97
N GLY A 314 -11.03 -12.02 35.98
CA GLY A 314 -11.37 -13.40 35.98
C GLY A 314 -12.19 -13.82 37.22
N GLY A 315 -13.10 -14.72 37.02
CA GLY A 315 -13.86 -15.34 38.10
C GLY A 315 -14.84 -16.39 37.57
N GLY A 316 -14.48 -17.69 37.72
CA GLY A 316 -15.37 -18.74 38.15
C GLY A 316 -16.43 -19.23 37.13
N GLY A 317 -16.26 -20.47 36.74
CA GLY A 317 -17.15 -21.22 35.85
C GLY A 317 -18.59 -21.35 36.37
N VAL A 318 -19.49 -21.49 35.38
CA VAL A 318 -20.69 -22.35 35.49
C VAL A 318 -20.93 -22.95 34.12
N HIS A 319 -20.96 -24.29 34.07
CA HIS A 319 -21.49 -25.06 32.95
C HIS A 319 -22.98 -24.74 32.80
N SER A 320 -23.42 -24.47 31.57
CA SER A 320 -24.80 -24.65 31.18
C SER A 320 -24.81 -25.14 29.72
N ASP A 321 -25.27 -26.40 29.59
CA ASP A 321 -25.53 -27.06 28.33
C ASP A 321 -26.56 -26.25 27.50
N VAL A 322 -26.16 -25.81 26.32
CA VAL A 322 -27.07 -25.30 25.30
C VAL A 322 -27.09 -26.35 24.19
N GLU A 323 -28.16 -27.11 24.12
CA GLU A 323 -28.47 -28.00 23.00
C GLU A 323 -28.69 -27.16 21.74
N LEU A 324 -27.91 -27.47 20.69
CA LEU A 324 -28.11 -26.95 19.34
C LEU A 324 -29.22 -27.77 18.64
N PRO A 325 -30.15 -27.14 17.94
CA PRO A 325 -31.18 -27.82 17.19
C PRO A 325 -30.58 -28.56 15.97
N HIS A 326 -30.88 -29.81 15.87
CA HIS A 326 -30.52 -30.65 14.73
C HIS A 326 -31.28 -30.23 13.46
N HIS A 327 -30.58 -29.68 12.47
CA HIS A 327 -31.12 -29.51 11.12
C HIS A 327 -31.02 -30.85 10.37
N HIS A 328 -32.16 -31.43 10.03
CA HIS A 328 -32.28 -32.58 9.13
C HIS A 328 -31.77 -32.20 7.72
N ALA A 329 -30.66 -32.78 7.32
CA ALA A 329 -30.17 -32.75 5.95
C ALA A 329 -31.07 -33.62 5.05
N LYS A 330 -31.81 -32.99 4.14
CA LYS A 330 -32.44 -33.71 3.03
C LYS A 330 -31.39 -34.16 2.04
N LYS A 331 -31.20 -35.46 1.91
CA LYS A 331 -30.41 -36.10 0.85
C LYS A 331 -31.11 -35.88 -0.49
N HIS A 332 -30.55 -35.06 -1.37
CA HIS A 332 -30.86 -35.09 -2.79
C HIS A 332 -29.90 -36.05 -3.47
N GLY A 333 -30.44 -37.10 -4.04
CA GLY A 333 -29.72 -38.07 -4.87
C GLY A 333 -29.35 -37.45 -6.23
N PRO A 334 -28.35 -38.03 -6.93
CA PRO A 334 -27.91 -37.53 -8.22
C PRO A 334 -28.98 -37.74 -9.31
N PRO A 335 -29.04 -36.84 -10.33
CA PRO A 335 -29.97 -36.98 -11.45
C PRO A 335 -29.55 -38.19 -12.35
N PRO A 336 -30.52 -38.81 -13.05
CA PRO A 336 -30.23 -39.97 -13.90
C PRO A 336 -29.50 -39.62 -15.17
N HIS A 337 -28.54 -40.46 -15.54
CA HIS A 337 -27.87 -40.43 -16.84
C HIS A 337 -28.84 -40.70 -17.97
N SER A 338 -28.97 -39.81 -18.95
CA SER A 338 -29.59 -40.13 -20.22
C SER A 338 -28.54 -40.64 -21.20
N GLU A 339 -28.56 -41.95 -21.45
CA GLU A 339 -28.02 -42.55 -22.66
C GLU A 339 -28.93 -42.24 -23.84
N ASN A 340 -28.35 -41.75 -24.92
CA ASN A 340 -28.77 -41.94 -26.32
C ASN A 340 -27.63 -41.34 -27.14
N GLY A 341 -26.90 -42.04 -27.97
CA GLY A 341 -27.26 -43.08 -28.93
C GLY A 341 -27.26 -42.49 -30.35
N LYS A 342 -26.16 -42.70 -31.04
CA LYS A 342 -26.01 -42.87 -32.50
C LYS A 342 -26.77 -41.92 -33.43
N GLU A 343 -26.10 -41.08 -34.20
CA GLU A 343 -25.68 -41.29 -35.62
C GLU A 343 -24.62 -40.25 -36.04
#